data_520fb56fd194acda4a127380254f45ff
#
_entry.id   520fb56fd194acda4a127380254f45ff
#
_cell.length_a   1.000
_cell.length_b   1.000
_cell.length_c   1.000
_cell.angle_alpha   90.00
_cell.angle_beta   90.00
_cell.angle_gamma   90.00
#
_symmetry.space_group_name_H-M   'P 1'
#
loop_
_entity.id
_entity.type
_entity.pdbx_description
1 polymer ?
#
loop_
_entity_poly.entity_id
_entity_poly.type
_entity_poly.pdbx_seq_one_letter_code
_entity_poly.pdbx_strand_id
1 'polypeptide(L)'
;MQLTGKAAVVTGSSSDDGVGAACAKALAARGCNVVVNYATNKAGADKVVAECAAAGAESFAVQADVAKDDDCRRLVQAAVERWGRLDVLINNAAVTKTIPHQRFDLLDADEFQRVYSVNLIGNYQMCRAAAPHLKATGDAAIVNISSIGAMRGAGSSIAYAASKGALNTLTVSMARALAPQVRVNALCPGGLLGNWTRKIMTDEQYRARVRQAETEFPLQRGIWPDDVARAALFLVVDAVVMTGECLRMDAGEHLGANLIRN
;
A
#
# COMPACT_ATOMS: atom_id res chain seq x y z
N MET A 1 16.22 10.09 -4.26
CA MET A 1 16.70 9.60 -2.93
C MET A 1 17.58 8.38 -3.10
N GLN A 2 18.75 8.33 -2.43
CA GLN A 2 19.55 7.09 -2.30
C GLN A 2 19.06 6.30 -1.10
N LEU A 3 18.87 4.98 -1.21
CA LEU A 3 18.25 4.17 -0.17
C LEU A 3 19.22 3.46 0.76
N THR A 4 20.47 3.30 0.39
CA THR A 4 21.49 2.64 1.23
C THR A 4 21.60 3.31 2.60
N GLY A 5 21.39 2.55 3.68
CA GLY A 5 21.42 3.03 5.07
C GLY A 5 20.21 3.88 5.49
N LYS A 6 19.20 4.03 4.64
CA LYS A 6 17.92 4.64 4.98
C LYS A 6 17.04 3.65 5.74
N ALA A 7 15.98 4.16 6.40
CA ALA A 7 15.04 3.36 7.17
C ALA A 7 13.61 3.53 6.63
N ALA A 8 12.90 2.41 6.53
CA ALA A 8 11.52 2.36 6.05
C ALA A 8 10.61 1.62 7.03
N VAL A 9 9.36 2.05 7.10
CA VAL A 9 8.26 1.28 7.69
C VAL A 9 7.29 0.91 6.57
N VAL A 10 6.94 -0.38 6.48
CA VAL A 10 5.94 -0.88 5.53
C VAL A 10 4.80 -1.52 6.30
N THR A 11 3.61 -0.93 6.27
CA THR A 11 2.46 -1.46 7.01
C THR A 11 1.78 -2.62 6.26
N GLY A 12 1.27 -3.62 7.03
CA GLY A 12 0.58 -4.77 6.44
C GLY A 12 1.46 -5.60 5.49
N SER A 13 2.73 -5.81 5.84
CA SER A 13 3.73 -6.43 4.97
C SER A 13 4.02 -7.91 5.27
N SER A 14 3.14 -8.59 6.00
CA SER A 14 3.30 -9.99 6.43
C SER A 14 2.71 -11.05 5.50
N SER A 15 2.20 -10.68 4.33
CA SER A 15 1.70 -11.64 3.34
C SER A 15 2.74 -11.85 2.26
N ASP A 16 3.28 -13.04 2.14
CA ASP A 16 4.39 -13.41 1.26
C ASP A 16 4.24 -12.89 -0.19
N ASP A 17 3.06 -13.11 -0.78
CA ASP A 17 2.71 -12.61 -2.13
C ASP A 17 1.86 -11.32 -2.07
N GLY A 18 2.03 -10.51 -1.02
CA GLY A 18 1.30 -9.26 -0.85
C GLY A 18 2.10 -8.05 -1.33
N VAL A 19 1.39 -6.98 -1.65
CA VAL A 19 2.00 -5.71 -2.06
C VAL A 19 2.97 -5.17 -1.00
N GLY A 20 2.60 -5.25 0.28
CA GLY A 20 3.47 -4.79 1.37
C GLY A 20 4.78 -5.57 1.45
N ALA A 21 4.73 -6.90 1.33
CA ALA A 21 5.93 -7.74 1.30
C ALA A 21 6.80 -7.43 0.07
N ALA A 22 6.21 -7.30 -1.10
CA ALA A 22 6.93 -6.92 -2.32
C ALA A 22 7.62 -5.54 -2.17
N CYS A 23 6.93 -4.55 -1.59
CA CYS A 23 7.53 -3.25 -1.30
C CYS A 23 8.69 -3.34 -0.29
N ALA A 24 8.53 -4.12 0.79
CA ALA A 24 9.58 -4.32 1.79
C ALA A 24 10.84 -4.93 1.15
N LYS A 25 10.66 -6.01 0.39
CA LYS A 25 11.76 -6.67 -0.34
C LYS A 25 12.42 -5.77 -1.37
N ALA A 26 11.64 -4.99 -2.11
CA ALA A 26 12.15 -4.06 -3.11
C ALA A 26 12.98 -2.91 -2.50
N LEU A 27 12.57 -2.40 -1.33
CA LEU A 27 13.34 -1.42 -0.55
C LEU A 27 14.64 -2.05 -0.01
N ALA A 28 14.55 -3.24 0.57
CA ALA A 28 15.69 -3.99 1.09
C ALA A 28 16.76 -4.26 0.02
N ALA A 29 16.34 -4.66 -1.18
CA ALA A 29 17.23 -4.88 -2.33
C ALA A 29 17.98 -3.61 -2.80
N ARG A 30 17.58 -2.43 -2.33
CA ARG A 30 18.27 -1.15 -2.55
C ARG A 30 19.06 -0.68 -1.32
N GLY A 31 19.28 -1.56 -0.33
CA GLY A 31 20.04 -1.27 0.89
C GLY A 31 19.27 -0.43 1.93
N CYS A 32 17.94 -0.35 1.82
CA CYS A 32 17.10 0.30 2.83
C CYS A 32 16.77 -0.68 3.95
N ASN A 33 16.98 -0.29 5.19
CA ASN A 33 16.55 -1.05 6.36
C ASN A 33 15.02 -0.99 6.50
N VAL A 34 14.37 -2.11 6.88
CA VAL A 34 12.90 -2.20 6.78
C VAL A 34 12.29 -2.74 8.07
N VAL A 35 11.34 -2.00 8.63
CA VAL A 35 10.38 -2.55 9.60
C VAL A 35 9.23 -3.21 8.85
N VAL A 36 9.07 -4.52 9.04
CA VAL A 36 7.98 -5.33 8.51
C VAL A 36 6.84 -5.34 9.53
N ASN A 37 5.74 -4.67 9.22
CA ASN A 37 4.59 -4.63 10.14
C ASN A 37 3.59 -5.75 9.85
N TYR A 38 3.07 -6.32 10.93
CA TYR A 38 1.96 -7.28 10.91
C TYR A 38 0.94 -6.99 12.02
N ALA A 39 -0.32 -7.31 11.79
CA ALA A 39 -1.34 -7.29 12.84
C ALA A 39 -1.45 -8.66 13.53
N THR A 40 -1.57 -9.74 12.77
CA THR A 40 -1.82 -11.10 13.28
C THR A 40 -0.90 -12.19 12.71
N ASN A 41 -0.36 -12.00 11.51
CA ASN A 41 0.43 -13.03 10.81
C ASN A 41 1.94 -12.89 11.10
N LYS A 42 2.37 -13.30 12.29
CA LYS A 42 3.79 -13.24 12.67
C LYS A 42 4.67 -14.11 11.78
N ALA A 43 4.26 -15.34 11.49
CA ALA A 43 5.07 -16.26 10.69
C ALA A 43 5.33 -15.71 9.27
N GLY A 44 4.34 -15.08 8.65
CA GLY A 44 4.54 -14.41 7.36
C GLY A 44 5.47 -13.20 7.46
N ALA A 45 5.39 -12.43 8.56
CA ALA A 45 6.29 -11.31 8.78
C ALA A 45 7.76 -11.79 8.96
N ASP A 46 7.98 -12.85 9.74
CA ASP A 46 9.31 -13.42 9.96
C ASP A 46 9.93 -13.91 8.62
N LYS A 47 9.12 -14.48 7.73
CA LYS A 47 9.57 -14.89 6.39
C LYS A 47 10.00 -13.69 5.55
N VAL A 48 9.19 -12.62 5.52
CA VAL A 48 9.53 -11.40 4.79
C VAL A 48 10.80 -10.75 5.36
N VAL A 49 10.97 -10.76 6.68
CA VAL A 49 12.22 -10.30 7.34
C VAL A 49 13.43 -11.11 6.85
N ALA A 50 13.33 -12.43 6.81
CA ALA A 50 14.42 -13.28 6.31
C ALA A 50 14.75 -12.97 4.83
N GLU A 51 13.74 -12.73 3.98
CA GLU A 51 13.96 -12.37 2.58
C GLU A 51 14.59 -10.98 2.42
N CYS A 52 14.22 -9.99 3.25
CA CYS A 52 14.86 -8.69 3.29
C CYS A 52 16.33 -8.79 3.75
N ALA A 53 16.59 -9.60 4.77
CA ALA A 53 17.96 -9.84 5.26
C ALA A 53 18.84 -10.53 4.19
N ALA A 54 18.29 -11.49 3.45
CA ALA A 54 18.98 -12.14 2.33
C ALA A 54 19.35 -11.15 1.21
N ALA A 55 18.60 -10.05 1.07
CA ALA A 55 18.92 -8.95 0.15
C ALA A 55 19.99 -7.97 0.71
N GLY A 56 20.52 -8.20 1.93
CA GLY A 56 21.59 -7.41 2.53
C GLY A 56 21.12 -6.23 3.38
N ALA A 57 19.81 -6.09 3.65
CA ALA A 57 19.28 -5.03 4.49
C ALA A 57 18.98 -5.53 5.91
N GLU A 58 19.19 -4.67 6.90
CA GLU A 58 18.70 -4.95 8.24
C GLU A 58 17.18 -4.83 8.28
N SER A 59 16.51 -5.82 8.88
CA SER A 59 15.05 -5.81 8.97
C SER A 59 14.57 -6.57 10.20
N PHE A 60 13.40 -6.16 10.71
CA PHE A 60 12.74 -6.85 11.81
C PHE A 60 11.22 -6.66 11.74
N ALA A 61 10.50 -7.57 12.40
CA ALA A 61 9.05 -7.56 12.43
C ALA A 61 8.51 -6.85 13.67
N VAL A 62 7.46 -6.03 13.50
CA VAL A 62 6.75 -5.36 14.60
C VAL A 62 5.25 -5.62 14.49
N GLN A 63 4.67 -6.15 15.58
CA GLN A 63 3.23 -6.29 15.68
C GLN A 63 2.60 -4.94 16.01
N ALA A 64 1.70 -4.48 15.15
CA ALA A 64 0.92 -3.25 15.37
C ALA A 64 -0.37 -3.30 14.53
N ASP A 65 -1.48 -2.90 15.14
CA ASP A 65 -2.75 -2.67 14.48
C ASP A 65 -2.85 -1.16 14.15
N VAL A 66 -2.79 -0.82 12.87
CA VAL A 66 -2.81 0.60 12.45
C VAL A 66 -4.11 1.33 12.78
N ALA A 67 -5.19 0.60 13.12
CA ALA A 67 -6.42 1.21 13.64
C ALA A 67 -6.24 1.79 15.06
N LYS A 68 -5.13 1.47 15.74
CA LYS A 68 -4.81 1.94 17.10
C LYS A 68 -3.66 2.93 17.06
N ASP A 69 -3.89 4.16 17.53
CA ASP A 69 -2.88 5.23 17.48
C ASP A 69 -1.59 4.88 18.23
N ASP A 70 -1.71 4.31 19.43
CA ASP A 70 -0.54 3.91 20.22
C ASP A 70 0.31 2.85 19.51
N ASP A 71 -0.32 1.94 18.76
CA ASP A 71 0.38 0.96 17.94
C ASP A 71 1.13 1.62 16.79
N CYS A 72 0.54 2.64 16.15
CA CYS A 72 1.19 3.41 15.10
C CYS A 72 2.42 4.16 15.63
N ARG A 73 2.31 4.80 16.81
CA ARG A 73 3.44 5.47 17.47
C ARG A 73 4.55 4.48 17.80
N ARG A 74 4.21 3.34 18.42
CA ARG A 74 5.18 2.29 18.77
C ARG A 74 5.88 1.72 17.53
N LEU A 75 5.13 1.52 16.43
CA LEU A 75 5.68 1.03 15.18
C LEU A 75 6.73 1.97 14.58
N VAL A 76 6.44 3.27 14.56
CA VAL A 76 7.40 4.30 14.10
C VAL A 76 8.59 4.40 15.04
N GLN A 77 8.32 4.42 16.34
CA GLN A 77 9.36 4.53 17.37
C GLN A 77 10.37 3.38 17.28
N ALA A 78 9.92 2.14 16.98
CA ALA A 78 10.80 1.00 16.81
C ALA A 78 11.85 1.20 15.70
N ALA A 79 11.50 1.83 14.58
CA ALA A 79 12.44 2.17 13.51
C ALA A 79 13.44 3.23 13.97
N VAL A 80 12.96 4.26 14.67
CA VAL A 80 13.79 5.36 15.15
C VAL A 80 14.75 4.90 16.25
N GLU A 81 14.31 4.07 17.18
CA GLU A 81 15.18 3.49 18.21
C GLU A 81 16.28 2.62 17.60
N ARG A 82 15.96 1.88 16.55
CA ARG A 82 16.91 0.95 15.94
C ARG A 82 17.94 1.66 15.06
N TRP A 83 17.53 2.64 14.27
CA TRP A 83 18.39 3.25 13.23
C TRP A 83 18.58 4.76 13.36
N GLY A 84 18.00 5.41 14.37
CA GLY A 84 18.09 6.85 14.58
C GLY A 84 17.34 7.71 13.56
N ARG A 85 16.56 7.09 12.63
CA ARG A 85 15.92 7.76 11.51
C ARG A 85 14.71 7.03 10.96
N LEU A 86 13.89 7.77 10.21
CA LEU A 86 12.86 7.23 9.33
C LEU A 86 12.80 8.07 8.05
N ASP A 87 12.96 7.46 6.89
CA ASP A 87 13.02 8.14 5.59
C ASP A 87 11.83 7.79 4.68
N VAL A 88 11.28 6.59 4.82
CA VAL A 88 10.21 6.08 3.95
C VAL A 88 9.09 5.48 4.78
N LEU A 89 7.85 5.84 4.45
CA LEU A 89 6.64 5.18 4.94
C LEU A 89 5.84 4.65 3.77
N ILE A 90 5.60 3.33 3.75
CA ILE A 90 4.64 2.72 2.83
C ILE A 90 3.39 2.32 3.62
N ASN A 91 2.32 3.06 3.44
CA ASN A 91 1.02 2.76 4.00
C ASN A 91 0.29 1.76 3.09
N ASN A 92 0.41 0.47 3.42
CA ASN A 92 -0.19 -0.62 2.65
C ASN A 92 -1.29 -1.37 3.42
N ALA A 93 -1.29 -1.35 4.74
CA ALA A 93 -2.30 -2.04 5.54
C ALA A 93 -3.71 -1.65 5.10
N ALA A 94 -4.55 -2.65 4.83
CA ALA A 94 -5.94 -2.45 4.43
C ALA A 94 -6.79 -3.67 4.77
N VAL A 95 -8.08 -3.43 4.95
CA VAL A 95 -9.11 -4.46 5.14
C VAL A 95 -10.27 -4.22 4.19
N THR A 96 -11.00 -5.28 3.91
CA THR A 96 -12.26 -5.23 3.18
C THR A 96 -13.15 -6.40 3.57
N LYS A 97 -14.42 -6.31 3.19
CA LYS A 97 -15.38 -7.41 3.13
C LYS A 97 -15.97 -7.38 1.72
N THR A 98 -16.09 -8.54 1.09
CA THR A 98 -16.71 -8.60 -0.25
C THR A 98 -18.22 -8.52 -0.12
N ILE A 99 -18.78 -7.39 -0.55
CA ILE A 99 -20.22 -7.13 -0.61
C ILE A 99 -20.49 -6.55 -1.99
N PRO A 100 -21.21 -7.26 -2.88
CA PRO A 100 -21.56 -6.74 -4.20
C PRO A 100 -22.28 -5.39 -4.07
N HIS A 101 -21.93 -4.43 -4.91
CA HIS A 101 -22.48 -3.06 -4.81
C HIS A 101 -24.01 -3.04 -4.92
N GLN A 102 -24.62 -3.98 -5.65
CA GLN A 102 -26.08 -4.15 -5.75
C GLN A 102 -26.73 -4.62 -4.45
N ARG A 103 -25.91 -5.19 -3.54
CA ARG A 103 -26.34 -5.66 -2.22
C ARG A 103 -25.87 -4.71 -1.13
N PHE A 104 -26.00 -3.40 -1.36
CA PHE A 104 -25.66 -2.37 -0.35
C PHE A 104 -26.49 -2.49 0.93
N ASP A 105 -27.65 -3.17 0.86
CA ASP A 105 -28.48 -3.55 2.01
C ASP A 105 -27.75 -4.42 3.04
N LEU A 106 -26.68 -5.11 2.63
CA LEU A 106 -25.82 -5.93 3.51
C LEU A 106 -24.65 -5.16 4.14
N LEU A 107 -24.52 -3.88 3.83
CA LEU A 107 -23.43 -3.03 4.29
C LEU A 107 -23.94 -2.11 5.42
N ASP A 108 -23.57 -2.44 6.66
CA ASP A 108 -23.93 -1.67 7.83
C ASP A 108 -22.89 -0.62 8.23
N ALA A 109 -23.23 0.20 9.23
CA ALA A 109 -22.34 1.27 9.71
C ALA A 109 -21.07 0.70 10.38
N ASP A 110 -21.16 -0.45 11.04
CA ASP A 110 -20.03 -1.07 11.74
C ASP A 110 -18.96 -1.52 10.75
N GLU A 111 -19.37 -2.10 9.60
CA GLU A 111 -18.44 -2.45 8.52
C GLU A 111 -17.80 -1.21 7.89
N PHE A 112 -18.57 -0.12 7.71
CA PHE A 112 -17.98 1.16 7.29
C PHE A 112 -16.91 1.64 8.27
N GLN A 113 -17.22 1.66 9.56
CA GLN A 113 -16.27 2.10 10.60
C GLN A 113 -15.04 1.20 10.64
N ARG A 114 -15.21 -0.11 10.55
CA ARG A 114 -14.11 -1.09 10.51
C ARG A 114 -13.18 -0.84 9.31
N VAL A 115 -13.74 -0.62 8.14
CA VAL A 115 -12.94 -0.36 6.92
C VAL A 115 -12.24 1.00 7.02
N TYR A 116 -12.93 2.02 7.47
CA TYR A 116 -12.35 3.37 7.61
C TYR A 116 -11.29 3.45 8.71
N SER A 117 -11.46 2.74 9.82
CA SER A 117 -10.47 2.73 10.91
C SER A 117 -9.09 2.24 10.45
N VAL A 118 -9.05 1.26 9.56
CA VAL A 118 -7.79 0.73 9.01
C VAL A 118 -7.34 1.51 7.77
N ASN A 119 -8.24 1.63 6.76
CA ASN A 119 -7.84 2.08 5.42
C ASN A 119 -7.61 3.60 5.34
N LEU A 120 -8.23 4.38 6.21
CA LEU A 120 -8.12 5.84 6.23
C LEU A 120 -7.49 6.36 7.53
N ILE A 121 -8.13 6.10 8.68
CA ILE A 121 -7.68 6.64 9.96
C ILE A 121 -6.31 6.08 10.32
N GLY A 122 -6.08 4.77 10.10
CA GLY A 122 -4.78 4.13 10.31
C GLY A 122 -3.67 4.73 9.45
N ASN A 123 -3.95 5.01 8.16
CA ASN A 123 -2.99 5.71 7.30
C ASN A 123 -2.67 7.12 7.82
N TYR A 124 -3.69 7.86 8.27
CA TYR A 124 -3.49 9.18 8.89
C TYR A 124 -2.65 9.08 10.17
N GLN A 125 -2.95 8.14 11.05
CA GLN A 125 -2.22 7.90 12.30
C GLN A 125 -0.74 7.57 12.03
N MET A 126 -0.47 6.71 11.05
CA MET A 126 0.88 6.41 10.62
C MET A 126 1.61 7.64 10.07
N CYS A 127 0.97 8.43 9.20
CA CYS A 127 1.54 9.69 8.69
C CYS A 127 1.84 10.65 9.84
N ARG A 128 0.92 10.82 10.80
CA ARG A 128 1.08 11.70 11.96
C ARG A 128 2.24 11.28 12.86
N ALA A 129 2.34 9.98 13.15
CA ALA A 129 3.43 9.45 13.97
C ALA A 129 4.79 9.58 13.26
N ALA A 130 4.84 9.33 11.96
CA ALA A 130 6.07 9.37 11.17
C ALA A 130 6.54 10.79 10.83
N ALA A 131 5.64 11.77 10.73
CA ALA A 131 5.92 13.11 10.22
C ALA A 131 7.12 13.83 10.87
N PRO A 132 7.28 13.86 12.21
CA PRO A 132 8.43 14.51 12.82
C PRO A 132 9.77 13.90 12.36
N HIS A 133 9.84 12.58 12.30
CA HIS A 133 11.04 11.83 11.95
C HIS A 133 11.36 11.93 10.46
N LEU A 134 10.35 11.84 9.60
CA LEU A 134 10.49 12.05 8.15
C LEU A 134 10.98 13.47 7.84
N LYS A 135 10.38 14.50 8.45
CA LYS A 135 10.82 15.90 8.27
C LYS A 135 12.25 16.13 8.71
N ALA A 136 12.71 15.47 9.77
CA ALA A 136 14.06 15.61 10.29
C ALA A 136 15.15 15.13 9.33
N THR A 137 14.80 14.24 8.38
CA THR A 137 15.76 13.75 7.35
C THR A 137 15.92 14.70 6.16
N GLY A 138 14.98 15.60 5.93
CA GLY A 138 15.00 16.62 4.86
C GLY A 138 14.68 16.11 3.45
N ASP A 139 14.73 14.80 3.21
CA ASP A 139 14.40 14.14 1.92
C ASP A 139 13.73 12.79 2.22
N ALA A 140 12.42 12.84 2.44
CA ALA A 140 11.62 11.67 2.80
C ALA A 140 10.43 11.47 1.85
N ALA A 141 9.87 10.25 1.88
CA ALA A 141 8.73 9.91 1.05
C ALA A 141 7.68 9.08 1.80
N ILE A 142 6.41 9.39 1.58
CA ILE A 142 5.26 8.56 1.96
C ILE A 142 4.59 8.07 0.68
N VAL A 143 4.32 6.77 0.61
CA VAL A 143 3.52 6.17 -0.45
C VAL A 143 2.31 5.47 0.16
N ASN A 144 1.12 5.91 -0.22
CA ASN A 144 -0.14 5.31 0.20
C ASN A 144 -0.62 4.31 -0.87
N ILE A 145 -0.86 3.06 -0.50
CA ILE A 145 -1.44 2.08 -1.42
C ILE A 145 -2.96 2.24 -1.43
N SER A 146 -3.43 2.94 -2.44
CA SER A 146 -4.85 3.18 -2.70
C SER A 146 -5.42 2.10 -3.64
N SER A 147 -6.29 2.47 -4.57
CA SER A 147 -6.93 1.59 -5.55
C SER A 147 -7.53 2.39 -6.70
N ILE A 148 -7.65 1.82 -7.89
CA ILE A 148 -8.52 2.40 -8.94
C ILE A 148 -9.98 2.47 -8.49
N GLY A 149 -10.39 1.66 -7.53
CA GLY A 149 -11.70 1.73 -6.89
C GLY A 149 -12.03 3.11 -6.34
N ALA A 150 -11.01 3.84 -5.87
CA ALA A 150 -11.13 5.23 -5.44
C ALA A 150 -11.62 6.19 -6.55
N MET A 151 -11.32 5.87 -7.81
CA MET A 151 -11.63 6.72 -8.99
C MET A 151 -12.87 6.23 -9.73
N ARG A 152 -13.17 4.93 -9.64
CA ARG A 152 -14.26 4.28 -10.39
C ARG A 152 -15.51 4.02 -9.53
N GLY A 153 -15.43 4.18 -8.21
CA GLY A 153 -16.49 3.76 -7.29
C GLY A 153 -16.76 2.25 -7.35
N ALA A 154 -15.73 1.44 -7.64
CA ALA A 154 -15.82 0.00 -7.80
C ALA A 154 -14.85 -0.72 -6.86
N GLY A 155 -15.05 -2.03 -6.66
CA GLY A 155 -14.16 -2.84 -5.80
C GLY A 155 -14.93 -3.87 -4.99
N SER A 156 -14.32 -4.35 -3.92
CA SER A 156 -14.87 -5.40 -3.07
C SER A 156 -16.12 -4.99 -2.28
N SER A 157 -16.28 -3.69 -1.98
CA SER A 157 -17.48 -3.11 -1.37
C SER A 157 -17.51 -1.59 -1.56
N ILE A 158 -18.68 -0.98 -1.33
CA ILE A 158 -18.84 0.49 -1.33
C ILE A 158 -17.97 1.12 -0.25
N ALA A 159 -17.92 0.55 0.97
CA ALA A 159 -17.08 1.05 2.06
C ALA A 159 -15.60 1.05 1.69
N TYR A 160 -15.11 -0.01 1.02
CA TYR A 160 -13.74 -0.07 0.54
C TYR A 160 -13.45 1.03 -0.50
N ALA A 161 -14.28 1.13 -1.54
CA ALA A 161 -14.11 2.14 -2.60
C ALA A 161 -14.11 3.56 -2.01
N ALA A 162 -15.07 3.86 -1.13
CA ALA A 162 -15.17 5.15 -0.45
C ALA A 162 -13.94 5.44 0.43
N SER A 163 -13.44 4.44 1.19
CA SER A 163 -12.23 4.61 2.01
C SER A 163 -10.99 4.92 1.18
N LYS A 164 -10.88 4.33 -0.02
CA LYS A 164 -9.77 4.60 -0.94
C LYS A 164 -9.90 5.96 -1.64
N GLY A 165 -11.11 6.43 -1.90
CA GLY A 165 -11.38 7.81 -2.34
C GLY A 165 -10.95 8.83 -1.28
N ALA A 166 -11.33 8.58 -0.03
CA ALA A 166 -10.89 9.41 1.10
C ALA A 166 -9.37 9.37 1.29
N LEU A 167 -8.71 8.22 1.08
CA LEU A 167 -7.26 8.10 1.13
C LEU A 167 -6.55 8.92 0.05
N ASN A 168 -7.12 9.02 -1.16
CA ASN A 168 -6.60 9.90 -2.21
C ASN A 168 -6.64 11.38 -1.77
N THR A 169 -7.75 11.82 -1.18
CA THR A 169 -7.88 13.18 -0.64
C THR A 169 -6.90 13.40 0.52
N LEU A 170 -6.75 12.43 1.43
CA LEU A 170 -5.77 12.47 2.52
C LEU A 170 -4.34 12.62 1.97
N THR A 171 -4.00 11.92 0.89
CA THR A 171 -2.69 12.01 0.23
C THR A 171 -2.38 13.44 -0.18
N VAL A 172 -3.31 14.11 -0.86
CA VAL A 172 -3.14 15.50 -1.30
C VAL A 172 -3.00 16.45 -0.10
N SER A 173 -3.81 16.25 0.94
CA SER A 173 -3.77 17.08 2.16
C SER A 173 -2.44 16.92 2.90
N MET A 174 -1.95 15.68 3.03
CA MET A 174 -0.67 15.41 3.69
C MET A 174 0.52 15.89 2.85
N ALA A 175 0.45 15.85 1.52
CA ALA A 175 1.45 16.43 0.64
C ALA A 175 1.64 17.92 0.90
N ARG A 176 0.54 18.67 1.04
CA ARG A 176 0.59 20.11 1.39
C ARG A 176 1.17 20.36 2.78
N ALA A 177 0.78 19.54 3.76
CA ALA A 177 1.17 19.72 5.16
C ALA A 177 2.64 19.38 5.44
N LEU A 178 3.25 18.47 4.63
CA LEU A 178 4.56 17.92 4.90
C LEU A 178 5.66 18.43 3.94
N ALA A 179 5.29 19.12 2.87
CA ALA A 179 6.25 19.78 1.98
C ALA A 179 7.02 20.90 2.73
N PRO A 180 8.26 21.21 2.33
CA PRO A 180 9.02 20.60 1.22
C PRO A 180 9.80 19.34 1.61
N GLN A 181 9.87 18.97 2.90
CA GLN A 181 10.77 17.92 3.41
C GLN A 181 10.28 16.50 3.08
N VAL A 182 8.96 16.32 2.88
CA VAL A 182 8.36 14.99 2.65
C VAL A 182 7.45 15.04 1.42
N ARG A 183 7.70 14.18 0.46
CA ARG A 183 6.80 13.94 -0.67
C ARG A 183 5.76 12.88 -0.28
N VAL A 184 4.50 13.12 -0.58
CA VAL A 184 3.41 12.18 -0.26
C VAL A 184 2.63 11.90 -1.54
N ASN A 185 2.60 10.65 -1.98
CA ASN A 185 1.89 10.22 -3.18
C ASN A 185 1.09 8.93 -2.90
N ALA A 186 0.12 8.64 -3.74
CA ALA A 186 -0.64 7.39 -3.72
C ALA A 186 -0.41 6.57 -4.98
N LEU A 187 -0.40 5.25 -4.84
CA LEU A 187 -0.57 4.31 -5.96
C LEU A 187 -2.01 3.81 -5.96
N CYS A 188 -2.61 3.78 -7.15
CA CYS A 188 -3.97 3.29 -7.37
C CYS A 188 -3.95 2.06 -8.29
N PRO A 189 -3.57 0.86 -7.77
CA PRO A 189 -3.56 -0.35 -8.56
C PRO A 189 -4.98 -0.75 -8.98
N GLY A 190 -5.08 -1.32 -10.18
CA GLY A 190 -6.26 -2.04 -10.67
C GLY A 190 -5.86 -3.42 -11.16
N GLY A 191 -6.81 -4.30 -11.41
CA GLY A 191 -6.50 -5.63 -11.93
C GLY A 191 -5.50 -6.44 -11.11
N LEU A 192 -5.35 -6.13 -9.81
CA LEU A 192 -4.36 -6.77 -8.95
C LEU A 192 -4.62 -8.28 -8.86
N LEU A 193 -3.59 -9.05 -9.17
CA LEU A 193 -3.53 -10.50 -8.99
C LEU A 193 -2.65 -10.84 -7.78
N GLY A 194 -2.77 -12.07 -7.26
CA GLY A 194 -2.02 -12.49 -6.07
C GLY A 194 -2.91 -12.73 -4.85
N ASN A 195 -2.29 -12.88 -3.68
CA ASN A 195 -2.96 -13.35 -2.47
C ASN A 195 -4.10 -12.46 -1.97
N TRP A 196 -4.01 -11.14 -2.15
CA TRP A 196 -5.12 -10.26 -1.79
C TRP A 196 -6.41 -10.64 -2.53
N THR A 197 -6.31 -10.76 -3.84
CA THR A 197 -7.46 -11.09 -4.70
C THR A 197 -7.94 -12.52 -4.47
N ARG A 198 -7.03 -13.48 -4.25
CA ARG A 198 -7.40 -14.86 -3.91
C ARG A 198 -8.19 -14.97 -2.60
N LYS A 199 -7.92 -14.12 -1.61
CA LYS A 199 -8.65 -14.13 -0.33
C LYS A 199 -10.08 -13.62 -0.41
N ILE A 200 -10.40 -12.83 -1.44
CA ILE A 200 -11.72 -12.19 -1.59
C ILE A 200 -12.54 -12.75 -2.76
N MET A 201 -12.01 -13.73 -3.48
CA MET A 201 -12.64 -14.39 -4.63
C MET A 201 -12.61 -15.91 -4.47
N THR A 202 -13.57 -16.60 -5.09
CA THR A 202 -13.47 -18.04 -5.30
C THR A 202 -12.39 -18.34 -6.35
N ASP A 203 -11.91 -19.59 -6.41
CA ASP A 203 -10.94 -20.01 -7.42
C ASP A 203 -11.45 -19.80 -8.86
N GLU A 204 -12.73 -20.00 -9.10
CA GLU A 204 -13.35 -19.75 -10.40
C GLU A 204 -13.35 -18.26 -10.75
N GLN A 205 -13.75 -17.40 -9.81
CA GLN A 205 -13.72 -15.94 -9.97
C GLN A 205 -12.30 -15.44 -10.19
N TYR A 206 -11.32 -16.00 -9.47
CA TYR A 206 -9.92 -15.61 -9.64
C TYR A 206 -9.41 -15.99 -11.03
N ARG A 207 -9.68 -17.24 -11.49
CA ARG A 207 -9.33 -17.68 -12.85
C ARG A 207 -10.02 -16.83 -13.93
N ALA A 208 -11.28 -16.48 -13.73
CA ALA A 208 -11.99 -15.57 -14.64
C ALA A 208 -11.33 -14.17 -14.68
N ARG A 209 -10.91 -13.66 -13.52
CA ARG A 209 -10.19 -12.38 -13.43
C ARG A 209 -8.84 -12.41 -14.15
N VAL A 210 -8.09 -13.49 -14.03
CA VAL A 210 -6.82 -13.68 -14.77
C VAL A 210 -7.09 -13.66 -16.28
N ARG A 211 -8.02 -14.51 -16.77
CA ARG A 211 -8.39 -14.51 -18.20
C ARG A 211 -8.85 -13.15 -18.69
N GLN A 212 -9.67 -12.44 -17.91
CA GLN A 212 -10.11 -11.10 -18.25
C GLN A 212 -8.93 -10.15 -18.43
N ALA A 213 -7.95 -10.18 -17.52
CA ALA A 213 -6.77 -9.34 -17.63
C ALA A 213 -5.94 -9.65 -18.87
N GLU A 214 -5.82 -10.93 -19.24
CA GLU A 214 -5.06 -11.39 -20.42
C GLU A 214 -5.77 -11.12 -21.75
N THR A 215 -7.10 -10.97 -21.76
CA THR A 215 -7.86 -10.85 -23.00
C THR A 215 -8.52 -9.49 -23.21
N GLU A 216 -8.90 -8.79 -22.14
CA GLU A 216 -9.70 -7.56 -22.23
C GLU A 216 -8.93 -6.30 -21.87
N PHE A 217 -7.90 -6.40 -20.98
CA PHE A 217 -7.12 -5.21 -20.64
C PHE A 217 -6.26 -4.79 -21.84
N PRO A 218 -6.11 -3.48 -22.09
CA PRO A 218 -5.28 -2.99 -23.19
C PRO A 218 -3.86 -3.54 -23.22
N LEU A 219 -3.20 -3.71 -22.06
CA LEU A 219 -1.87 -4.31 -21.96
C LEU A 219 -1.89 -5.83 -21.84
N GLN A 220 -3.05 -6.49 -21.91
CA GLN A 220 -3.24 -7.95 -21.88
C GLN A 220 -2.53 -8.65 -20.72
N ARG A 221 -2.52 -7.99 -19.55
CA ARG A 221 -1.92 -8.53 -18.32
C ARG A 221 -2.58 -7.96 -17.08
N GLY A 222 -2.56 -8.71 -16.00
CA GLY A 222 -2.89 -8.22 -14.67
C GLY A 222 -1.71 -7.50 -14.00
N ILE A 223 -2.00 -6.86 -12.88
CA ILE A 223 -1.02 -6.20 -12.01
C ILE A 223 -0.60 -7.19 -10.92
N TRP A 224 0.68 -7.39 -10.75
CA TRP A 224 1.24 -8.22 -9.67
C TRP A 224 1.82 -7.35 -8.55
N PRO A 225 1.97 -7.86 -7.32
CA PRO A 225 2.58 -7.15 -6.21
C PRO A 225 3.93 -6.50 -6.56
N ASP A 226 4.76 -7.17 -7.34
CA ASP A 226 6.05 -6.64 -7.80
C ASP A 226 5.91 -5.44 -8.73
N ASP A 227 4.83 -5.35 -9.52
CA ASP A 227 4.56 -4.17 -10.34
C ASP A 227 4.28 -2.96 -9.45
N VAL A 228 3.49 -3.18 -8.37
CA VAL A 228 3.20 -2.14 -7.38
C VAL A 228 4.45 -1.72 -6.63
N ALA A 229 5.29 -2.69 -6.24
CA ALA A 229 6.55 -2.43 -5.55
C ALA A 229 7.53 -1.60 -6.42
N ARG A 230 7.63 -1.90 -7.72
CA ARG A 230 8.44 -1.09 -8.66
C ARG A 230 7.93 0.34 -8.76
N ALA A 231 6.61 0.54 -8.84
CA ALA A 231 6.02 1.87 -8.87
C ALA A 231 6.21 2.62 -7.54
N ALA A 232 6.13 1.91 -6.39
CA ALA A 232 6.42 2.48 -5.08
C ALA A 232 7.88 2.94 -4.99
N LEU A 233 8.84 2.13 -5.47
CA LEU A 233 10.24 2.52 -5.55
C LEU A 233 10.44 3.76 -6.43
N PHE A 234 9.80 3.84 -7.59
CA PHE A 234 9.85 5.03 -8.43
C PHE A 234 9.40 6.28 -7.66
N LEU A 235 8.27 6.22 -6.97
CA LEU A 235 7.77 7.35 -6.17
C LEU A 235 8.70 7.72 -5.00
N VAL A 236 9.38 6.75 -4.43
CA VAL A 236 10.35 6.98 -3.35
C VAL A 236 11.66 7.55 -3.88
N VAL A 237 12.22 6.98 -4.95
CA VAL A 237 13.60 7.23 -5.39
C VAL A 237 13.69 8.33 -6.46
N ASP A 238 12.88 8.22 -7.52
CA ASP A 238 13.08 8.94 -8.76
C ASP A 238 12.10 10.11 -8.97
N ALA A 239 10.91 10.04 -8.38
CA ALA A 239 9.84 11.02 -8.56
C ALA A 239 10.05 12.29 -7.70
N VAL A 240 11.23 12.94 -7.85
CA VAL A 240 11.69 14.03 -6.98
C VAL A 240 10.87 15.32 -7.06
N VAL A 241 10.10 15.50 -8.14
CA VAL A 241 9.22 16.66 -8.36
C VAL A 241 7.73 16.31 -8.21
N MET A 242 7.41 15.08 -7.74
CA MET A 242 6.04 14.61 -7.59
C MET A 242 5.63 14.57 -6.12
N THR A 243 4.58 15.29 -5.77
CA THR A 243 3.90 15.21 -4.46
C THR A 243 2.42 15.52 -4.63
N GLY A 244 1.57 14.80 -3.89
CA GLY A 244 0.11 14.92 -3.99
C GLY A 244 -0.51 14.15 -5.15
N GLU A 245 0.27 13.32 -5.85
CA GLU A 245 -0.21 12.54 -6.98
C GLU A 245 -0.91 11.25 -6.56
N CYS A 246 -1.97 10.89 -7.29
CA CYS A 246 -2.66 9.60 -7.19
C CYS A 246 -2.42 8.83 -8.50
N LEU A 247 -1.31 8.12 -8.56
CA LEU A 247 -0.82 7.45 -9.76
C LEU A 247 -1.60 6.16 -10.05
N ARG A 248 -2.35 6.16 -11.16
CA ARG A 248 -3.06 4.99 -11.65
C ARG A 248 -2.11 3.98 -12.27
N MET A 249 -2.32 2.70 -11.94
CA MET A 249 -1.57 1.59 -12.53
C MET A 249 -2.51 0.38 -12.67
N ASP A 250 -3.11 0.20 -13.83
CA ASP A 250 -4.19 -0.76 -14.02
C ASP A 250 -4.14 -1.51 -15.37
N ALA A 251 -2.99 -1.50 -16.04
CA ALA A 251 -2.82 -2.12 -17.36
C ALA A 251 -3.82 -1.62 -18.43
N GLY A 252 -4.38 -0.43 -18.21
CA GLY A 252 -5.39 0.16 -19.08
C GLY A 252 -6.82 -0.30 -18.79
N GLU A 253 -7.08 -1.04 -17.70
CA GLU A 253 -8.42 -1.52 -17.33
C GLU A 253 -9.48 -0.40 -17.36
N HIS A 254 -9.11 0.82 -16.98
CA HIS A 254 -10.01 1.98 -16.97
C HIS A 254 -10.46 2.45 -18.36
N LEU A 255 -9.75 2.08 -19.41
CA LEU A 255 -10.08 2.43 -20.79
C LEU A 255 -11.18 1.51 -21.38
N GLY A 256 -11.52 0.44 -20.66
CA GLY A 256 -12.44 -0.60 -21.15
C GLY A 256 -11.76 -1.62 -22.07
N ALA A 257 -12.54 -2.59 -22.54
CA ALA A 257 -12.06 -3.57 -23.49
C ALA A 257 -11.73 -2.92 -24.83
N ASN A 258 -10.65 -3.37 -25.47
CA ASN A 258 -10.27 -2.91 -26.79
C ASN A 258 -11.27 -3.47 -27.81
N LEU A 259 -12.30 -2.68 -28.16
CA LEU A 259 -13.39 -3.09 -29.07
C LEU A 259 -12.96 -3.17 -30.54
N ILE A 260 -11.78 -2.66 -30.88
CA ILE A 260 -11.23 -2.69 -32.22
C ILE A 260 -10.12 -3.74 -32.25
N ARG A 261 -10.51 -5.00 -32.48
CA ARG A 261 -9.57 -6.03 -32.91
C ARG A 261 -9.65 -6.11 -34.42
N ASN A 262 -8.58 -5.71 -35.12
CA ASN A 262 -8.38 -5.98 -36.53
C ASN A 262 -8.24 -7.48 -36.76
#